data_a5fbde450f0d8b29c6ec758bd4ecc222
#
_entry.id   a5fbde450f0d8b29c6ec758bd4ecc222
#
_cell.length_a   1.000
_cell.length_b   1.000
_cell.length_c   1.000
_cell.angle_alpha   90.00
_cell.angle_beta   90.00
_cell.angle_gamma   90.00
#
_symmetry.space_group_name_H-M   'P 1'
#
loop_
_entity.id
_entity.type
_entity.pdbx_description
1 polymer ?
#
loop_
_entity_poly.entity_id
_entity_poly.type
_entity_poly.pdbx_seq_one_letter_code
_entity_poly.pdbx_strand_id
1 'polypeptide(L)'
;MAAGVALATVVALAATWWETPLHTLAEPAGPVPTPLAWTAQIEPLAGDGHPGDRDGASAQARFADPYALLRSADGSVYFTDAGDNNRIRRRLPDGRVETVAGQGEGRVDGPALQASFNTPSGIAADAQGNLYVADTGNHAIRRIGTDGQVTTLAGGEQGHADGPAAQARFDAPMGIAVDAQGQVYVADTFNDRIRVIGTDGNVRTLAGGDRPGLADGTGAAARFDTPVALAFDAQGALLVADLFNNAVRRVGADGTVSTVVAAGGVINGPLSLATTHDGVLYVGDLDGRIVQVTPQGHQI
;
A
#
# COMPACT_ATOMS: atom_id res chain seq x y z
N MET A 1 -14.57 11.24 -13.25
CA MET A 1 -15.12 11.58 -11.93
C MET A 1 -14.97 10.43 -10.89
N ALA A 2 -14.53 9.24 -11.28
CA ALA A 2 -14.31 8.13 -10.34
C ALA A 2 -13.00 8.23 -9.50
N ALA A 3 -11.99 8.93 -10.01
CA ALA A 3 -10.73 9.12 -9.28
C ALA A 3 -10.84 10.01 -8.03
N GLY A 4 -11.91 10.81 -7.93
CA GLY A 4 -12.13 11.68 -6.75
C GLY A 4 -12.72 10.97 -5.53
N VAL A 5 -13.35 9.80 -5.72
CA VAL A 5 -14.04 9.09 -4.63
C VAL A 5 -13.07 8.24 -3.83
N ALA A 6 -12.12 7.55 -4.48
CA ALA A 6 -11.11 6.76 -3.79
C ALA A 6 -10.19 7.63 -2.91
N LEU A 7 -9.86 8.84 -3.38
CA LEU A 7 -9.09 9.80 -2.58
C LEU A 7 -9.88 10.31 -1.37
N ALA A 8 -11.19 10.49 -1.52
CA ALA A 8 -12.06 10.94 -0.44
C ALA A 8 -12.22 9.88 0.66
N THR A 9 -12.19 8.58 0.31
CA THR A 9 -12.42 7.50 1.28
C THR A 9 -11.19 7.25 2.17
N VAL A 10 -9.99 7.36 1.62
CA VAL A 10 -8.75 7.28 2.44
C VAL A 10 -8.67 8.47 3.41
N VAL A 11 -9.05 9.67 2.95
CA VAL A 11 -9.14 10.86 3.81
C VAL A 11 -10.32 10.75 4.78
N ALA A 12 -11.44 10.11 4.39
CA ALA A 12 -12.61 9.93 5.27
C ALA A 12 -12.38 8.86 6.35
N LEU A 13 -11.65 7.78 6.06
CA LEU A 13 -11.25 6.81 7.08
C LEU A 13 -10.30 7.46 8.12
N ALA A 14 -9.39 8.31 7.68
CA ALA A 14 -8.58 9.12 8.58
C ALA A 14 -9.41 10.19 9.32
N ALA A 15 -10.41 10.79 8.68
CA ALA A 15 -11.22 11.87 9.25
C ALA A 15 -12.29 11.38 10.24
N THR A 16 -12.80 10.16 10.11
CA THR A 16 -13.76 9.60 11.10
C THR A 16 -13.09 9.19 12.42
N TRP A 17 -11.77 9.06 12.44
CA TRP A 17 -10.98 8.73 13.63
C TRP A 17 -10.20 9.91 14.20
N TRP A 18 -10.29 11.11 13.57
CA TRP A 18 -9.49 12.28 13.94
C TRP A 18 -10.36 13.52 14.14
N GLU A 19 -10.60 13.89 15.39
CA GLU A 19 -11.25 15.15 15.77
C GLU A 19 -10.27 16.37 15.79
N THR A 20 -9.08 16.26 15.22
CA THR A 20 -8.17 17.41 15.10
C THR A 20 -8.30 18.06 13.74
N PRO A 21 -8.42 19.40 13.64
CA PRO A 21 -8.52 20.09 12.36
C PRO A 21 -7.26 19.83 11.54
N LEU A 22 -7.44 19.44 10.29
CA LEU A 22 -6.38 19.44 9.30
C LEU A 22 -5.64 20.76 9.37
N HIS A 23 -4.37 20.75 9.75
CA HIS A 23 -3.53 21.92 9.58
C HIS A 23 -3.62 22.33 8.11
N THR A 24 -4.03 23.58 7.86
CA THR A 24 -3.95 24.16 6.53
C THR A 24 -2.49 24.09 6.10
N LEU A 25 -2.18 23.12 5.23
CA LEU A 25 -0.86 22.97 4.65
C LEU A 25 -0.57 24.27 3.89
N ALA A 26 0.48 24.96 4.27
CA ALA A 26 0.93 26.13 3.55
C ALA A 26 1.19 25.75 2.08
N GLU A 27 0.69 26.56 1.15
CA GLU A 27 1.00 26.36 -0.26
C GLU A 27 2.52 26.28 -0.45
N PRO A 28 3.04 25.28 -1.18
CA PRO A 28 4.47 25.15 -1.41
C PRO A 28 4.97 26.34 -2.23
N ALA A 29 5.77 27.21 -1.62
CA ALA A 29 6.50 28.28 -2.29
C ALA A 29 7.74 27.71 -3.01
N GLY A 30 7.54 26.81 -3.96
CA GLY A 30 8.60 26.22 -4.78
C GLY A 30 8.42 26.53 -6.28
N PRO A 31 9.47 26.43 -7.10
CA PRO A 31 9.32 26.60 -8.53
C PRO A 31 8.33 25.56 -9.08
N VAL A 32 7.38 26.02 -9.91
CA VAL A 32 6.44 25.14 -10.58
C VAL A 32 7.25 24.12 -11.39
N PRO A 33 7.07 22.81 -11.16
CA PRO A 33 7.82 21.81 -11.90
C PRO A 33 7.56 21.92 -13.40
N THR A 34 8.59 21.68 -14.20
CA THR A 34 8.44 21.68 -15.67
C THR A 34 7.61 20.46 -16.06
N PRO A 35 6.48 20.65 -16.79
CA PRO A 35 5.68 19.53 -17.26
C PRO A 35 6.51 18.53 -18.06
N LEU A 36 6.23 17.24 -17.94
CA LEU A 36 6.82 16.21 -18.77
C LEU A 36 6.54 16.51 -20.27
N ALA A 37 7.51 16.26 -21.13
CA ALA A 37 7.38 16.51 -22.57
C ALA A 37 6.46 15.49 -23.30
N TRP A 38 5.70 14.68 -22.58
CA TRP A 38 4.76 13.70 -23.13
C TRP A 38 3.36 13.89 -22.52
N THR A 39 2.34 13.55 -23.29
CA THR A 39 0.95 13.59 -22.85
C THR A 39 0.51 12.20 -22.44
N ALA A 40 0.10 12.03 -21.19
CA ALA A 40 -0.47 10.78 -20.72
C ALA A 40 -1.86 10.56 -21.34
N GLN A 41 -2.11 9.36 -21.85
CA GLN A 41 -3.46 8.90 -22.17
C GLN A 41 -3.96 8.06 -21.00
N ILE A 42 -5.15 8.41 -20.51
CA ILE A 42 -5.80 7.67 -19.42
C ILE A 42 -7.00 6.95 -19.99
N GLU A 43 -6.99 5.62 -19.90
CA GLU A 43 -8.10 4.77 -20.32
C GLU A 43 -8.63 3.98 -19.12
N PRO A 44 -9.96 3.85 -18.97
CA PRO A 44 -10.54 2.97 -17.95
C PRO A 44 -10.13 1.52 -18.20
N LEU A 45 -9.48 0.90 -17.22
CA LEU A 45 -9.06 -0.49 -17.31
C LEU A 45 -10.22 -1.45 -17.04
N ALA A 46 -11.11 -1.11 -16.08
CA ALA A 46 -12.31 -1.83 -15.73
C ALA A 46 -13.27 -0.92 -14.94
N GLY A 47 -14.55 -1.30 -14.91
CA GLY A 47 -15.62 -0.63 -14.17
C GLY A 47 -16.66 0.01 -15.10
N ASP A 48 -17.94 -0.03 -14.70
CA ASP A 48 -19.04 0.65 -15.40
C ASP A 48 -19.36 2.04 -14.83
N GLY A 49 -18.54 2.51 -13.88
CA GLY A 49 -18.70 3.82 -13.24
C GLY A 49 -19.67 3.83 -12.05
N HIS A 50 -20.22 2.70 -11.66
CA HIS A 50 -21.11 2.57 -10.51
C HIS A 50 -20.47 1.69 -9.43
N PRO A 51 -20.67 1.99 -8.14
CA PRO A 51 -20.21 1.13 -7.06
C PRO A 51 -20.93 -0.23 -7.07
N GLY A 52 -20.28 -1.26 -6.55
CA GLY A 52 -20.83 -2.60 -6.40
C GLY A 52 -19.78 -3.69 -6.44
N ASP A 53 -20.21 -4.95 -6.52
CA ASP A 53 -19.36 -6.13 -6.39
C ASP A 53 -19.42 -7.09 -7.60
N ARG A 54 -19.87 -6.59 -8.74
CA ARG A 54 -20.12 -7.45 -9.91
C ARG A 54 -18.84 -7.84 -10.64
N ASP A 55 -18.65 -9.15 -10.82
CA ASP A 55 -17.68 -9.76 -11.72
C ASP A 55 -18.17 -9.73 -13.19
N GLY A 56 -17.27 -10.06 -14.13
CA GLY A 56 -17.59 -10.19 -15.55
C GLY A 56 -16.69 -9.40 -16.48
N ALA A 57 -17.18 -8.99 -17.64
CA ALA A 57 -16.41 -8.18 -18.58
C ALA A 57 -15.98 -6.84 -17.95
N SER A 58 -14.75 -6.36 -18.27
CA SER A 58 -14.20 -5.14 -17.70
C SER A 58 -15.17 -3.96 -17.67
N ALA A 59 -15.86 -3.71 -18.79
CA ALA A 59 -16.79 -2.59 -18.92
C ALA A 59 -18.12 -2.77 -18.14
N GLN A 60 -18.34 -3.92 -17.52
CA GLN A 60 -19.54 -4.24 -16.75
C GLN A 60 -19.25 -4.57 -15.29
N ALA A 61 -17.99 -4.74 -14.95
CA ALA A 61 -17.55 -4.98 -13.58
C ALA A 61 -17.87 -3.79 -12.68
N ARG A 62 -18.03 -4.04 -11.38
CA ARG A 62 -18.24 -3.00 -10.36
C ARG A 62 -17.37 -3.24 -9.17
N PHE A 63 -16.92 -2.16 -8.59
CA PHE A 63 -16.04 -2.11 -7.43
C PHE A 63 -16.62 -1.12 -6.41
N ALA A 64 -16.33 -1.31 -5.13
CA ALA A 64 -16.70 -0.35 -4.11
C ALA A 64 -15.59 0.68 -3.93
N ASP A 65 -14.39 0.22 -3.55
CA ASP A 65 -13.27 1.06 -3.19
C ASP A 65 -11.92 0.36 -3.51
N PRO A 66 -11.52 0.31 -4.78
CA PRO A 66 -10.24 -0.29 -5.17
C PRO A 66 -9.08 0.55 -4.61
N TYR A 67 -8.20 -0.10 -3.81
CA TYR A 67 -7.14 0.60 -3.08
C TYR A 67 -5.75 0.35 -3.67
N ALA A 68 -5.28 -0.88 -3.74
CA ALA A 68 -3.96 -1.24 -4.24
C ALA A 68 -4.03 -2.15 -5.45
N LEU A 69 -3.02 -2.04 -6.30
CA LEU A 69 -2.89 -2.82 -7.54
C LEU A 69 -1.58 -3.61 -7.53
N LEU A 70 -1.64 -4.85 -8.01
CA LEU A 70 -0.50 -5.72 -8.26
C LEU A 70 -0.57 -6.29 -9.68
N ARG A 71 0.42 -6.00 -10.52
CA ARG A 71 0.52 -6.63 -11.83
C ARG A 71 1.32 -7.93 -11.73
N SER A 72 0.72 -9.03 -12.14
CA SER A 72 1.36 -10.34 -12.23
C SER A 72 2.11 -10.52 -13.56
N ALA A 73 3.05 -11.47 -13.58
CA ALA A 73 3.86 -11.78 -14.77
C ALA A 73 3.04 -12.29 -15.96
N ASP A 74 1.89 -12.92 -15.72
CA ASP A 74 0.94 -13.36 -16.75
C ASP A 74 0.11 -12.21 -17.36
N GLY A 75 0.31 -10.98 -16.89
CA GLY A 75 -0.42 -9.80 -17.31
C GLY A 75 -1.74 -9.57 -16.59
N SER A 76 -2.11 -10.44 -15.66
CA SER A 76 -3.25 -10.21 -14.76
C SER A 76 -2.97 -9.04 -13.82
N VAL A 77 -4.02 -8.32 -13.43
CA VAL A 77 -3.95 -7.26 -12.41
C VAL A 77 -4.80 -7.67 -11.23
N TYR A 78 -4.16 -7.94 -10.11
CA TYR A 78 -4.85 -8.13 -8.83
C TYR A 78 -5.07 -6.80 -8.15
N PHE A 79 -6.14 -6.69 -7.39
CA PHE A 79 -6.42 -5.49 -6.60
C PHE A 79 -7.27 -5.81 -5.39
N THR A 80 -7.09 -4.99 -4.37
CA THR A 80 -7.94 -4.98 -3.19
C THR A 80 -9.15 -4.10 -3.48
N ASP A 81 -10.34 -4.58 -3.17
CA ASP A 81 -11.61 -3.90 -3.32
C ASP A 81 -12.22 -3.79 -1.92
N ALA A 82 -11.85 -2.72 -1.23
CA ALA A 82 -12.21 -2.42 0.15
C ALA A 82 -13.68 -1.92 0.27
N GLY A 83 -13.92 -1.00 1.19
CA GLY A 83 -15.26 -0.43 1.42
C GLY A 83 -16.28 -1.52 1.73
N ASP A 84 -17.44 -1.47 1.07
CA ASP A 84 -18.51 -2.44 1.29
C ASP A 84 -18.21 -3.85 0.76
N ASN A 85 -17.22 -4.00 -0.14
CA ASN A 85 -16.96 -5.28 -0.79
C ASN A 85 -16.02 -6.18 0.02
N ASN A 86 -14.97 -5.63 0.57
CA ASN A 86 -13.96 -6.37 1.36
C ASN A 86 -13.47 -7.65 0.66
N ARG A 87 -13.00 -7.51 -0.61
CA ARG A 87 -12.60 -8.59 -1.49
C ARG A 87 -11.25 -8.37 -2.14
N ILE A 88 -10.65 -9.45 -2.59
CA ILE A 88 -9.50 -9.44 -3.50
C ILE A 88 -10.00 -9.84 -4.89
N ARG A 89 -9.76 -8.97 -5.85
CA ARG A 89 -10.24 -9.11 -7.22
C ARG A 89 -9.08 -9.29 -8.19
N ARG A 90 -9.35 -9.84 -9.34
CA ARG A 90 -8.38 -9.99 -10.44
C ARG A 90 -9.01 -9.62 -11.76
N ARG A 91 -8.32 -8.79 -12.55
CA ARG A 91 -8.61 -8.61 -13.96
C ARG A 91 -7.64 -9.48 -14.77
N LEU A 92 -8.18 -10.36 -15.56
CA LEU A 92 -7.44 -11.24 -16.47
C LEU A 92 -6.97 -10.49 -17.72
N PRO A 93 -5.95 -11.01 -18.46
CA PRO A 93 -5.50 -10.41 -19.73
C PRO A 93 -6.59 -10.30 -20.78
N ASP A 94 -7.58 -11.22 -20.79
CA ASP A 94 -8.75 -11.17 -21.68
C ASP A 94 -9.80 -10.11 -21.32
N GLY A 95 -9.56 -9.37 -20.24
CA GLY A 95 -10.42 -8.29 -19.76
C GLY A 95 -11.52 -8.72 -18.81
N ARG A 96 -11.66 -9.99 -18.45
CA ARG A 96 -12.61 -10.41 -17.41
C ARG A 96 -12.11 -10.05 -16.02
N VAL A 97 -13.04 -9.63 -15.17
CA VAL A 97 -12.81 -9.42 -13.75
C VAL A 97 -13.48 -10.54 -12.97
N GLU A 98 -12.77 -11.05 -11.97
CA GLU A 98 -13.28 -12.07 -11.08
C GLU A 98 -12.85 -11.84 -9.62
N THR A 99 -13.63 -12.34 -8.69
CA THR A 99 -13.29 -12.38 -7.26
C THR A 99 -12.32 -13.54 -7.01
N VAL A 100 -11.18 -13.23 -6.42
CA VAL A 100 -10.14 -14.21 -6.05
C VAL A 100 -10.36 -14.71 -4.62
N ALA A 101 -10.68 -13.80 -3.70
CA ALA A 101 -10.93 -14.12 -2.30
C ALA A 101 -11.84 -13.10 -1.65
N GLY A 102 -12.53 -13.51 -0.59
CA GLY A 102 -13.40 -12.67 0.20
C GLY A 102 -14.88 -12.82 -0.14
N GLN A 103 -15.70 -12.89 0.89
CA GLN A 103 -17.16 -12.89 0.79
C GLN A 103 -17.81 -11.65 1.46
N GLY A 104 -16.99 -10.76 2.04
CA GLY A 104 -17.45 -9.56 2.74
C GLY A 104 -16.63 -9.28 3.98
N GLU A 105 -17.12 -8.36 4.82
CA GLU A 105 -16.45 -7.93 6.05
C GLU A 105 -16.30 -9.07 7.06
N GLY A 106 -15.12 -9.16 7.70
CA GLY A 106 -14.84 -10.09 8.77
C GLY A 106 -13.37 -10.54 8.78
N ARG A 107 -13.05 -11.52 9.66
CA ARG A 107 -11.73 -12.13 9.75
C ARG A 107 -11.88 -13.64 9.78
N VAL A 108 -12.14 -14.22 8.63
CA VAL A 108 -12.30 -15.69 8.49
C VAL A 108 -11.22 -16.22 7.58
N ASP A 109 -10.46 -17.21 8.05
CA ASP A 109 -9.52 -18.02 7.28
C ASP A 109 -10.25 -19.18 6.60
N GLY A 110 -9.64 -19.80 5.60
CA GLY A 110 -10.17 -20.99 4.90
C GLY A 110 -10.21 -20.83 3.40
N PRO A 111 -11.10 -21.53 2.69
CA PRO A 111 -11.21 -21.44 1.23
C PRO A 111 -11.41 -19.99 0.78
N ALA A 112 -10.68 -19.57 -0.26
CA ALA A 112 -10.56 -18.15 -0.63
C ALA A 112 -11.90 -17.43 -0.79
N LEU A 113 -12.88 -18.05 -1.45
CA LEU A 113 -14.21 -17.46 -1.66
C LEU A 113 -15.12 -17.51 -0.41
N GLN A 114 -14.69 -18.18 0.66
CA GLN A 114 -15.37 -18.25 1.95
C GLN A 114 -14.66 -17.45 3.05
N ALA A 115 -13.45 -16.97 2.76
CA ALA A 115 -12.71 -16.11 3.64
C ALA A 115 -13.35 -14.73 3.75
N SER A 116 -13.00 -13.98 4.79
CA SER A 116 -13.45 -12.59 4.97
C SER A 116 -12.28 -11.70 5.31
N PHE A 117 -12.38 -10.43 4.89
CA PHE A 117 -11.42 -9.36 5.14
C PHE A 117 -12.14 -8.15 5.72
N ASN A 118 -11.38 -7.20 6.26
CA ASN A 118 -11.92 -5.91 6.68
C ASN A 118 -10.99 -4.79 6.17
N THR A 119 -11.48 -4.00 5.24
CA THR A 119 -10.75 -2.91 4.61
C THR A 119 -9.36 -3.36 4.09
N PRO A 120 -9.30 -4.40 3.22
CA PRO A 120 -8.03 -4.85 2.66
C PRO A 120 -7.40 -3.72 1.84
N SER A 121 -6.16 -3.31 2.17
CA SER A 121 -5.48 -2.19 1.50
C SER A 121 -4.32 -2.68 0.62
N GLY A 122 -3.12 -2.85 1.13
CA GLY A 122 -1.97 -3.26 0.33
C GLY A 122 -2.04 -4.70 -0.14
N ILE A 123 -1.49 -4.97 -1.33
CA ILE A 123 -1.36 -6.32 -1.90
C ILE A 123 0.01 -6.50 -2.54
N ALA A 124 0.65 -7.64 -2.29
CA ALA A 124 1.91 -8.04 -2.89
C ALA A 124 1.91 -9.54 -3.21
N ALA A 125 2.85 -10.01 -4.03
CA ALA A 125 3.02 -11.43 -4.33
C ALA A 125 4.47 -11.87 -4.14
N ASP A 126 4.66 -13.15 -3.78
CA ASP A 126 5.95 -13.79 -3.86
C ASP A 126 6.20 -14.43 -5.25
N ALA A 127 7.41 -14.95 -5.45
CA ALA A 127 7.80 -15.61 -6.69
C ALA A 127 7.03 -16.93 -6.96
N GLN A 128 6.40 -17.51 -5.95
CA GLN A 128 5.57 -18.70 -6.04
C GLN A 128 4.12 -18.39 -6.42
N GLY A 129 3.73 -17.10 -6.43
CA GLY A 129 2.39 -16.64 -6.75
C GLY A 129 1.43 -16.61 -5.56
N ASN A 130 1.93 -16.78 -4.33
CA ASN A 130 1.09 -16.49 -3.15
C ASN A 130 0.89 -14.97 -3.04
N LEU A 131 -0.32 -14.57 -2.68
CA LEU A 131 -0.64 -13.17 -2.44
C LEU A 131 -0.59 -12.86 -0.94
N TYR A 132 -0.12 -11.69 -0.62
CA TYR A 132 -0.07 -11.14 0.74
C TYR A 132 -0.89 -9.86 0.78
N VAL A 133 -1.77 -9.75 1.75
CA VAL A 133 -2.74 -8.66 1.88
C VAL A 133 -2.62 -8.03 3.25
N ALA A 134 -2.51 -6.72 3.28
CA ALA A 134 -2.69 -5.94 4.49
C ALA A 134 -4.21 -5.83 4.76
N ASP A 135 -4.69 -6.60 5.72
CA ASP A 135 -6.09 -6.65 6.16
C ASP A 135 -6.27 -5.62 7.29
N THR A 136 -6.32 -4.36 6.87
CA THR A 136 -6.09 -3.16 7.68
C THR A 136 -7.03 -3.06 8.87
N GLY A 137 -8.33 -3.23 8.64
CA GLY A 137 -9.34 -3.17 9.70
C GLY A 137 -9.29 -4.36 10.67
N ASN A 138 -8.62 -5.44 10.29
CA ASN A 138 -8.37 -6.59 11.14
C ASN A 138 -6.99 -6.55 11.82
N HIS A 139 -6.19 -5.52 11.61
CA HIS A 139 -4.83 -5.39 12.14
C HIS A 139 -3.97 -6.63 11.84
N ALA A 140 -4.11 -7.19 10.64
CA ALA A 140 -3.54 -8.48 10.27
C ALA A 140 -2.90 -8.45 8.88
N ILE A 141 -1.95 -9.36 8.68
CA ILE A 141 -1.43 -9.69 7.37
C ILE A 141 -1.94 -11.07 6.99
N ARG A 142 -2.62 -11.14 5.83
CA ARG A 142 -3.23 -12.37 5.33
C ARG A 142 -2.44 -12.91 4.15
N ARG A 143 -2.34 -14.22 4.03
CA ARG A 143 -1.77 -14.90 2.87
C ARG A 143 -2.86 -15.67 2.12
N ILE A 144 -2.92 -15.49 0.82
CA ILE A 144 -3.74 -16.29 -0.09
C ILE A 144 -2.79 -17.22 -0.83
N GLY A 145 -2.83 -18.49 -0.52
CA GLY A 145 -1.98 -19.48 -1.13
C GLY A 145 -2.43 -19.84 -2.55
N THR A 146 -1.51 -20.37 -3.36
CA THR A 146 -1.83 -20.95 -4.68
C THR A 146 -2.73 -22.17 -4.60
N ASP A 147 -2.87 -22.75 -3.41
CA ASP A 147 -3.83 -23.80 -3.08
C ASP A 147 -5.26 -23.29 -2.85
N GLY A 148 -5.47 -21.98 -2.98
CA GLY A 148 -6.77 -21.34 -2.79
C GLY A 148 -7.18 -21.21 -1.31
N GLN A 149 -6.23 -21.28 -0.37
CA GLN A 149 -6.50 -21.07 1.05
C GLN A 149 -6.05 -19.67 1.50
N VAL A 150 -6.88 -19.01 2.28
CA VAL A 150 -6.54 -17.79 3.02
C VAL A 150 -6.15 -18.20 4.43
N THR A 151 -5.03 -17.66 4.89
CA THR A 151 -4.55 -17.83 6.27
C THR A 151 -4.11 -16.49 6.85
N THR A 152 -4.29 -16.30 8.14
CA THR A 152 -3.68 -15.20 8.87
C THR A 152 -2.18 -15.49 9.03
N LEU A 153 -1.33 -14.70 8.36
CA LEU A 153 0.12 -14.86 8.43
C LEU A 153 0.66 -14.29 9.75
N ALA A 154 0.20 -13.09 10.15
CA ALA A 154 0.62 -12.44 11.38
C ALA A 154 -0.42 -11.41 11.85
N GLY A 155 -0.43 -11.09 13.14
CA GLY A 155 -1.30 -10.07 13.71
C GLY A 155 -2.71 -10.59 14.02
N GLY A 156 -3.69 -9.66 14.00
CA GLY A 156 -5.10 -9.92 14.29
C GLY A 156 -5.58 -9.25 15.56
N GLU A 157 -4.70 -8.55 16.27
CA GLU A 157 -5.03 -7.67 17.39
C GLU A 157 -4.32 -6.32 17.21
N GLN A 158 -5.02 -5.24 17.53
CA GLN A 158 -4.47 -3.90 17.49
C GLN A 158 -3.34 -3.73 18.50
N GLY A 159 -2.28 -3.03 18.10
CA GLY A 159 -1.18 -2.64 18.98
C GLY A 159 0.19 -2.79 18.31
N HIS A 160 1.23 -2.79 19.12
CA HIS A 160 2.60 -3.01 18.70
C HIS A 160 3.23 -4.13 19.52
N ALA A 161 3.55 -5.25 18.89
CA ALA A 161 4.35 -6.32 19.46
C ALA A 161 5.16 -7.03 18.37
N ASP A 162 6.45 -7.21 18.62
CA ASP A 162 7.36 -8.08 17.87
C ASP A 162 7.32 -9.51 18.45
N GLY A 163 7.87 -10.48 17.74
CA GLY A 163 7.97 -11.87 18.15
C GLY A 163 7.27 -12.84 17.22
N PRO A 164 6.84 -14.03 17.68
CA PRO A 164 6.15 -15.01 16.85
C PRO A 164 4.93 -14.39 16.15
N ALA A 165 4.75 -14.70 14.87
CA ALA A 165 3.74 -14.08 14.01
C ALA A 165 2.32 -14.13 14.61
N ALA A 166 1.96 -15.24 15.29
CA ALA A 166 0.67 -15.40 15.95
C ALA A 166 0.49 -14.53 17.22
N GLN A 167 1.56 -13.93 17.73
CA GLN A 167 1.56 -13.06 18.92
C GLN A 167 1.89 -11.60 18.55
N ALA A 168 2.35 -11.37 17.33
CA ALA A 168 2.66 -10.05 16.83
C ALA A 168 1.39 -9.20 16.76
N ARG A 169 1.55 -7.90 16.91
CA ARG A 169 0.46 -6.92 16.79
C ARG A 169 0.84 -5.83 15.82
N PHE A 170 -0.13 -5.37 15.06
CA PHE A 170 -0.05 -4.23 14.17
C PHE A 170 -1.14 -3.22 14.50
N ASP A 171 -0.99 -2.00 14.01
CA ASP A 171 -2.06 -1.00 14.06
C ASP A 171 -2.33 -0.45 12.68
N ALA A 172 -3.46 -0.87 12.09
CA ALA A 172 -3.90 -0.52 10.75
C ALA A 172 -2.77 -0.64 9.70
N PRO A 173 -2.18 -1.83 9.50
CA PRO A 173 -1.15 -2.02 8.48
C PRO A 173 -1.73 -1.75 7.10
N MET A 174 -1.05 -0.92 6.26
CA MET A 174 -1.56 -0.55 4.94
C MET A 174 -0.63 -1.02 3.81
N GLY A 175 0.60 -0.53 3.77
CA GLY A 175 1.56 -0.90 2.73
C GLY A 175 2.17 -2.27 2.96
N ILE A 176 2.35 -3.04 1.88
CA ILE A 176 2.97 -4.35 1.92
C ILE A 176 3.89 -4.56 0.72
N ALA A 177 5.03 -5.20 0.93
CA ALA A 177 5.95 -5.63 -0.13
C ALA A 177 6.60 -6.97 0.25
N VAL A 178 7.00 -7.77 -0.74
CA VAL A 178 7.66 -9.05 -0.53
C VAL A 178 8.99 -9.04 -1.27
N ASP A 179 10.06 -9.44 -0.60
CA ASP A 179 11.37 -9.55 -1.23
C ASP A 179 11.58 -10.91 -1.93
N ALA A 180 12.67 -11.05 -2.65
CA ALA A 180 13.02 -12.28 -3.37
C ALA A 180 13.29 -13.48 -2.43
N GLN A 181 13.52 -13.24 -1.15
CA GLN A 181 13.72 -14.25 -0.12
C GLN A 181 12.41 -14.67 0.55
N GLY A 182 11.28 -14.02 0.21
CA GLY A 182 9.96 -14.30 0.77
C GLY A 182 9.71 -13.62 2.11
N GLN A 183 10.53 -12.64 2.51
CA GLN A 183 10.23 -11.81 3.66
C GLN A 183 9.16 -10.79 3.30
N VAL A 184 8.20 -10.59 4.20
CA VAL A 184 7.09 -9.66 4.00
C VAL A 184 7.33 -8.38 4.79
N TYR A 185 7.43 -7.28 4.09
CA TYR A 185 7.61 -5.93 4.67
C TYR A 185 6.26 -5.27 4.80
N VAL A 186 6.02 -4.63 5.93
CA VAL A 186 4.72 -4.05 6.29
C VAL A 186 4.92 -2.61 6.77
N ALA A 187 4.20 -1.67 6.18
CA ALA A 187 4.00 -0.36 6.76
C ALA A 187 2.94 -0.49 7.86
N ASP A 188 3.39 -0.51 9.10
CA ASP A 188 2.57 -0.57 10.31
C ASP A 188 2.12 0.85 10.66
N THR A 189 1.13 1.31 9.92
CA THR A 189 0.83 2.71 9.61
C THR A 189 0.61 3.57 10.85
N PHE A 190 -0.25 3.12 11.77
CA PHE A 190 -0.53 3.89 12.99
C PHE A 190 0.44 3.63 14.14
N ASN A 191 1.40 2.70 13.93
CA ASN A 191 2.56 2.56 14.80
C ASN A 191 3.78 3.33 14.29
N ASP A 192 3.70 4.03 13.16
CA ASP A 192 4.80 4.79 12.53
C ASP A 192 6.07 3.97 12.33
N ARG A 193 5.92 2.70 11.88
CA ARG A 193 7.02 1.74 11.77
C ARG A 193 6.97 0.94 10.48
N ILE A 194 8.15 0.46 10.11
CA ILE A 194 8.30 -0.57 9.08
C ILE A 194 8.64 -1.88 9.79
N ARG A 195 7.79 -2.89 9.57
CA ARG A 195 7.93 -4.21 10.17
C ARG A 195 8.30 -5.25 9.11
N VAL A 196 8.94 -6.32 9.53
CA VAL A 196 9.28 -7.46 8.65
C VAL A 196 8.79 -8.75 9.29
N ILE A 197 8.05 -9.53 8.52
CA ILE A 197 7.69 -10.91 8.83
C ILE A 197 8.72 -11.79 8.13
N GLY A 198 9.58 -12.43 8.91
CA GLY A 198 10.60 -13.31 8.41
C GLY A 198 10.04 -14.68 7.99
N THR A 199 10.79 -15.38 7.14
CA THR A 199 10.47 -16.78 6.77
C THR A 199 10.62 -17.75 7.94
N ASP A 200 11.21 -17.32 9.03
CA ASP A 200 11.29 -18.04 10.31
C ASP A 200 9.99 -17.94 11.14
N GLY A 201 8.98 -17.20 10.64
CA GLY A 201 7.71 -17.02 11.30
C GLY A 201 7.73 -15.98 12.43
N ASN A 202 8.76 -15.11 12.48
CA ASN A 202 8.83 -14.02 13.44
C ASN A 202 8.59 -12.65 12.79
N VAL A 203 7.98 -11.75 13.54
CA VAL A 203 7.83 -10.33 13.19
C VAL A 203 8.85 -9.52 13.97
N ARG A 204 9.51 -8.60 13.28
CA ARG A 204 10.43 -7.64 13.91
C ARG A 204 10.19 -6.23 13.38
N THR A 205 10.47 -5.24 14.19
CA THR A 205 10.57 -3.85 13.74
C THR A 205 11.90 -3.66 13.01
N LEU A 206 11.83 -3.22 11.74
CA LEU A 206 13.00 -2.91 10.93
C LEU A 206 13.48 -1.48 11.19
N ALA A 207 12.53 -0.52 11.16
CA ALA A 207 12.80 0.88 11.39
C ALA A 207 11.56 1.60 11.90
N GLY A 208 11.76 2.71 12.60
CA GLY A 208 10.72 3.53 13.22
C GLY A 208 10.81 3.54 14.74
N GLY A 209 10.72 4.73 15.32
CA GLY A 209 10.79 4.95 16.78
C GLY A 209 9.41 4.99 17.44
N ASP A 210 9.39 5.43 18.72
CA ASP A 210 8.16 5.45 19.53
C ASP A 210 7.29 6.71 19.32
N ARG A 211 7.68 7.59 18.42
CA ARG A 211 6.97 8.84 18.14
C ARG A 211 7.01 9.12 16.64
N PRO A 212 5.94 9.68 16.07
CA PRO A 212 5.95 10.14 14.69
C PRO A 212 6.98 11.24 14.46
N GLY A 213 7.36 11.47 13.22
CA GLY A 213 8.23 12.55 12.80
C GLY A 213 9.13 12.19 11.62
N LEU A 214 9.92 13.18 11.18
CA LEU A 214 10.85 13.05 10.07
C LEU A 214 12.29 12.99 10.63
N ALA A 215 12.86 11.79 10.72
CA ALA A 215 14.25 11.62 11.10
C ALA A 215 14.87 10.45 10.31
N ASP A 216 16.02 10.69 9.71
CA ASP A 216 16.89 9.67 9.16
C ASP A 216 17.68 8.99 10.30
N GLY A 217 18.14 7.78 10.08
CA GLY A 217 18.88 7.00 11.08
C GLY A 217 18.69 5.51 10.90
N THR A 218 19.15 4.70 11.86
CA THR A 218 19.06 3.24 11.79
C THR A 218 18.12 2.70 12.87
N GLY A 219 17.22 1.82 12.48
CA GLY A 219 16.28 1.15 13.38
C GLY A 219 15.39 2.17 14.13
N ALA A 220 15.39 2.13 15.45
CA ALA A 220 14.58 3.00 16.30
C ALA A 220 15.03 4.48 16.32
N ALA A 221 16.19 4.82 15.75
CA ALA A 221 16.62 6.21 15.60
C ALA A 221 15.90 6.92 14.45
N ALA A 222 15.44 6.16 13.45
CA ALA A 222 14.61 6.70 12.38
C ALA A 222 13.19 6.98 12.86
N ARG A 223 12.49 7.90 12.18
CA ARG A 223 11.09 8.20 12.45
C ARG A 223 10.32 8.34 11.15
N PHE A 224 9.10 7.89 11.17
CA PHE A 224 8.08 8.05 10.15
C PHE A 224 6.86 8.75 10.74
N ASP A 225 5.97 9.19 9.88
CA ASP A 225 4.66 9.71 10.26
C ASP A 225 3.62 9.20 9.26
N THR A 226 2.88 8.17 9.69
CA THR A 226 1.86 7.51 8.88
C THR A 226 2.43 6.96 7.56
N PRO A 227 3.37 5.99 7.58
CA PRO A 227 3.84 5.31 6.38
C PRO A 227 2.71 4.47 5.76
N VAL A 228 2.40 4.64 4.46
CA VAL A 228 1.19 4.05 3.83
C VAL A 228 1.47 3.15 2.65
N ALA A 229 2.57 3.32 1.93
CA ALA A 229 2.89 2.49 0.77
C ALA A 229 4.36 2.06 0.76
N LEU A 230 4.60 0.88 0.21
CA LEU A 230 5.92 0.26 0.11
C LEU A 230 6.17 -0.21 -1.33
N ALA A 231 7.38 0.00 -1.82
CA ALA A 231 7.86 -0.57 -3.08
C ALA A 231 9.37 -0.85 -2.98
N PHE A 232 9.87 -1.88 -3.65
CA PHE A 232 11.31 -2.08 -3.80
C PHE A 232 11.85 -1.28 -4.98
N ASP A 233 13.00 -0.64 -4.81
CA ASP A 233 13.75 -0.08 -5.92
C ASP A 233 14.54 -1.17 -6.68
N ALA A 234 15.12 -0.81 -7.83
CA ALA A 234 15.88 -1.74 -8.66
C ALA A 234 17.15 -2.30 -7.97
N GLN A 235 17.59 -1.69 -6.87
CA GLN A 235 18.73 -2.11 -6.06
C GLN A 235 18.31 -2.98 -4.86
N GLY A 236 16.99 -3.23 -4.69
CA GLY A 236 16.43 -4.04 -3.61
C GLY A 236 16.30 -3.30 -2.28
N ALA A 237 16.43 -1.96 -2.26
CA ALA A 237 16.09 -1.19 -1.07
C ALA A 237 14.58 -0.86 -1.05
N LEU A 238 14.01 -0.80 0.14
CA LEU A 238 12.59 -0.53 0.33
C LEU A 238 12.34 0.98 0.29
N LEU A 239 11.44 1.42 -0.58
CA LEU A 239 10.91 2.78 -0.61
C LEU A 239 9.61 2.84 0.18
N VAL A 240 9.42 3.92 0.93
CA VAL A 240 8.29 4.14 1.83
C VAL A 240 7.64 5.49 1.50
N ALA A 241 6.35 5.49 1.24
CA ALA A 241 5.53 6.70 1.21
C ALA A 241 5.24 7.12 2.65
N ASP A 242 5.90 8.16 3.11
CA ASP A 242 5.83 8.69 4.47
C ASP A 242 4.86 9.88 4.48
N LEU A 243 3.56 9.56 4.60
CA LEU A 243 2.43 10.41 4.21
C LEU A 243 2.48 11.80 4.84
N PHE A 244 2.43 11.89 6.18
CA PHE A 244 2.37 13.17 6.86
C PHE A 244 3.71 13.88 6.97
N ASN A 245 4.82 13.18 6.67
CA ASN A 245 6.10 13.82 6.46
C ASN A 245 6.27 14.42 5.05
N ASN A 246 5.30 14.25 4.15
CA ASN A 246 5.40 14.67 2.74
C ASN A 246 6.71 14.20 2.10
N ALA A 247 7.12 12.98 2.36
CA ALA A 247 8.44 12.48 2.00
C ALA A 247 8.37 11.06 1.41
N VAL A 248 9.32 10.74 0.55
CA VAL A 248 9.63 9.34 0.24
C VAL A 248 10.93 8.99 0.94
N ARG A 249 10.90 7.89 1.70
CA ARG A 249 12.05 7.40 2.46
C ARG A 249 12.58 6.12 1.84
N ARG A 250 13.85 5.88 2.00
CA ARG A 250 14.52 4.64 1.58
C ARG A 250 15.02 3.90 2.81
N VAL A 251 14.69 2.62 2.91
CA VAL A 251 15.05 1.76 4.05
C VAL A 251 15.92 0.62 3.53
N GLY A 252 17.14 0.55 4.04
CA GLY A 252 18.06 -0.55 3.77
C GLY A 252 17.67 -1.82 4.53
N ALA A 253 18.19 -2.96 4.11
CA ALA A 253 17.97 -4.25 4.78
C ALA A 253 18.50 -4.27 6.23
N ASP A 254 19.45 -3.41 6.57
CA ASP A 254 20.00 -3.19 7.90
C ASP A 254 19.15 -2.25 8.77
N GLY A 255 18.03 -1.71 8.23
CA GLY A 255 17.18 -0.74 8.88
C GLY A 255 17.69 0.71 8.82
N THR A 256 18.71 1.00 8.01
CA THR A 256 19.15 2.38 7.76
C THR A 256 18.13 3.10 6.90
N VAL A 257 17.64 4.25 7.38
CA VAL A 257 16.65 5.09 6.71
C VAL A 257 17.30 6.38 6.22
N SER A 258 17.01 6.75 4.99
CA SER A 258 17.37 8.03 4.39
C SER A 258 16.19 8.63 3.62
N THR A 259 16.15 9.95 3.51
CA THR A 259 15.12 10.67 2.75
C THR A 259 15.51 10.75 1.27
N VAL A 260 14.65 10.26 0.38
CA VAL A 260 14.83 10.29 -1.08
C VAL A 260 14.19 11.55 -1.67
N VAL A 261 12.95 11.83 -1.26
CA VAL A 261 12.23 13.04 -1.63
C VAL A 261 11.80 13.73 -0.35
N ALA A 262 12.26 14.96 -0.16
CA ALA A 262 12.02 15.73 1.06
C ALA A 262 10.72 16.53 0.99
N ALA A 263 10.17 16.84 2.16
CA ALA A 263 9.09 17.80 2.33
C ALA A 263 9.45 19.19 1.76
N GLY A 264 8.44 19.91 1.29
CA GLY A 264 8.62 21.24 0.67
C GLY A 264 9.00 21.19 -0.82
N GLY A 265 9.05 19.99 -1.41
CA GLY A 265 9.23 19.75 -2.83
C GLY A 265 7.91 19.67 -3.60
N VAL A 266 7.91 18.81 -4.63
CA VAL A 266 6.78 18.62 -5.56
C VAL A 266 5.70 17.67 -5.06
N ILE A 267 5.92 16.94 -3.95
CA ILE A 267 5.03 15.90 -3.44
C ILE A 267 4.27 16.44 -2.22
N ASN A 268 2.96 16.25 -2.22
CA ASN A 268 2.09 16.55 -1.09
C ASN A 268 1.36 15.28 -0.63
N GLY A 269 1.77 14.72 0.52
CA GLY A 269 1.20 13.51 1.06
C GLY A 269 1.29 12.31 0.10
N PRO A 270 2.45 11.66 -0.04
CA PRO A 270 2.59 10.51 -0.92
C PRO A 270 1.70 9.37 -0.46
N LEU A 271 0.84 8.84 -1.36
CA LEU A 271 -0.12 7.77 -1.08
C LEU A 271 0.29 6.45 -1.73
N SER A 272 0.94 6.49 -2.89
CA SER A 272 1.29 5.29 -3.64
C SER A 272 2.67 5.42 -4.28
N LEU A 273 3.33 4.27 -4.45
CA LEU A 273 4.64 4.16 -5.06
C LEU A 273 4.62 3.09 -6.15
N ALA A 274 5.26 3.38 -7.28
CA ALA A 274 5.58 2.38 -8.28
C ALA A 274 6.99 2.63 -8.82
N THR A 275 7.75 1.57 -9.03
CA THR A 275 9.12 1.63 -9.52
C THR A 275 9.23 0.93 -10.87
N THR A 276 10.11 1.41 -11.71
CA THR A 276 10.47 0.77 -12.97
C THR A 276 11.84 0.09 -12.84
N HIS A 277 12.11 -0.85 -13.74
CA HIS A 277 13.38 -1.58 -13.75
C HIS A 277 14.61 -0.66 -13.97
N ASP A 278 14.46 0.46 -14.67
CA ASP A 278 15.50 1.46 -14.92
C ASP A 278 15.63 2.49 -13.78
N GLY A 279 14.94 2.27 -12.65
CA GLY A 279 15.10 3.04 -11.43
C GLY A 279 14.27 4.31 -11.34
N VAL A 280 13.29 4.49 -12.21
CA VAL A 280 12.33 5.59 -12.10
C VAL A 280 11.29 5.24 -11.03
N LEU A 281 11.00 6.20 -10.16
CA LEU A 281 9.95 6.13 -9.16
C LEU A 281 8.79 7.01 -9.56
N TYR A 282 7.58 6.47 -9.52
CA TYR A 282 6.34 7.22 -9.64
C TYR A 282 5.67 7.29 -8.27
N VAL A 283 5.24 8.48 -7.90
CA VAL A 283 4.58 8.77 -6.63
C VAL A 283 3.21 9.37 -6.89
N GLY A 284 2.16 8.70 -6.47
CA GLY A 284 0.82 9.29 -6.42
C GLY A 284 0.64 10.05 -5.12
N ASP A 285 0.09 11.26 -5.16
CA ASP A 285 -0.04 12.13 -4.00
C ASP A 285 -1.48 12.59 -3.71
N LEU A 286 -1.69 13.24 -2.56
CA LEU A 286 -3.00 13.75 -2.10
C LEU A 286 -3.60 14.81 -3.03
N ASP A 287 -2.79 15.52 -3.81
CA ASP A 287 -3.27 16.52 -4.78
C ASP A 287 -3.79 15.87 -6.08
N GLY A 288 -3.77 14.53 -6.15
CA GLY A 288 -4.19 13.77 -7.33
C GLY A 288 -3.16 13.81 -8.46
N ARG A 289 -1.91 14.09 -8.15
CA ARG A 289 -0.80 14.12 -9.11
C ARG A 289 -0.07 12.78 -9.11
N ILE A 290 0.57 12.49 -10.24
CA ILE A 290 1.59 11.45 -10.36
C ILE A 290 2.91 12.15 -10.63
N VAL A 291 3.81 12.10 -9.64
CA VAL A 291 5.14 12.72 -9.73
C VAL A 291 6.15 11.66 -10.14
N GLN A 292 6.92 11.93 -11.18
CA GLN A 292 8.04 11.09 -11.61
C GLN A 292 9.32 11.57 -10.93
N VAL A 293 10.01 10.66 -10.28
CA VAL A 293 11.31 10.89 -9.65
C VAL A 293 12.35 10.04 -10.38
N THR A 294 13.29 10.69 -11.03
CA THR A 294 14.40 10.02 -11.73
C THR A 294 15.68 10.13 -10.90
N PRO A 295 16.72 9.33 -11.19
CA PRO A 295 18.04 9.50 -10.57
C PRO A 295 18.65 10.89 -10.73
N GLN A 296 18.19 11.66 -11.73
CA GLN A 296 18.68 13.02 -12.04
C GLN A 296 17.81 14.11 -11.39
N GLY A 297 16.69 13.79 -10.81
CA GLY A 297 15.75 14.72 -10.20
C GLY A 297 14.28 14.36 -10.43
N HIS A 298 13.35 15.18 -9.93
CA HIS A 298 11.92 14.95 -10.08
C HIS A 298 11.30 15.79 -11.17
N GLN A 299 10.30 15.20 -11.81
CA GLN A 299 9.50 15.82 -12.86
C GLN A 299 8.03 15.47 -12.61
N ILE A 300 7.13 16.35 -13.01
CA ILE A 300 5.68 16.18 -12.90
C ILE A 300 5.09 15.89 -14.28
#